data_62826722bf3326a3dbe46e294b66f7fa
#
_entry.id   62826722bf3326a3dbe46e294b66f7fa
#
_cell.length_a   1.000
_cell.length_b   1.000
_cell.length_c   1.000
_cell.angle_alpha   90.00
_cell.angle_beta   90.00
_cell.angle_gamma   90.00
#
_symmetry.space_group_name_H-M   'P 1'
#
loop_
_entity.id
_entity.type
_entity.pdbx_description
1 polymer ?
#
loop_
_entity_poly.entity_id
_entity_poly.type
_entity_poly.pdbx_seq_one_letter_code
_entity_poly.pdbx_strand_id
1 'polypeptide(L)'
;MAHPYHHALSSVKKWGGTVEDYLPIHSWFDASKEILADFRHRALRHHAEGIFMAETIFGATITLSTGRVIPARWVGEQHVREDLGRILSFADWARAIHPAPWMGRTQRIEAEVDPHCVNGRLQEEV
;
A
#
# COMPACT_ATOMS: atom_id res chain seq x y z
N MET A 1 0.86 -9.10 12.38
CA MET A 1 0.95 -7.79 11.74
C MET A 1 1.29 -6.74 12.77
N ALA A 2 2.24 -5.88 12.47
CA ALA A 2 2.66 -4.88 13.43
C ALA A 2 1.61 -3.79 13.60
N HIS A 3 1.46 -3.30 14.79
CA HIS A 3 0.61 -2.16 15.08
C HIS A 3 1.30 -0.88 14.55
N PRO A 4 0.54 0.13 14.11
CA PRO A 4 1.14 1.40 13.66
C PRO A 4 2.15 2.00 14.63
N TYR A 5 1.93 1.84 15.92
CA TYR A 5 2.85 2.31 16.94
C TYR A 5 4.25 1.69 16.78
N HIS A 6 4.33 0.40 16.47
CA HIS A 6 5.62 -0.26 16.30
C HIS A 6 6.35 0.21 15.06
N HIS A 7 5.62 0.48 13.97
CA HIS A 7 6.21 1.09 12.79
C HIS A 7 6.75 2.49 13.12
N ALA A 8 6.00 3.25 13.92
CA ALA A 8 6.43 4.59 14.30
C ALA A 8 7.68 4.57 15.18
N LEU A 9 7.78 3.59 16.10
CA LEU A 9 9.02 3.41 16.88
C LEU A 9 10.22 3.14 15.98
N SER A 10 10.02 2.33 14.95
CA SER A 10 11.06 2.03 13.97
C SER A 10 11.46 3.31 13.21
N SER A 11 10.50 4.15 12.88
CA SER A 11 10.77 5.44 12.24
C SER A 11 11.61 6.35 13.13
N VAL A 12 11.28 6.41 14.42
CA VAL A 12 12.06 7.21 15.36
C VAL A 12 13.51 6.76 15.39
N LYS A 13 13.75 5.46 15.36
CA LYS A 13 15.12 4.94 15.31
C LYS A 13 15.85 5.37 14.05
N LYS A 14 15.15 5.46 12.92
CA LYS A 14 15.77 5.79 11.63
C LYS A 14 16.05 7.28 11.48
N TRP A 15 15.10 8.12 11.89
CA TRP A 15 15.14 9.54 11.53
C TRP A 15 15.03 10.49 12.70
N GLY A 16 14.78 9.98 13.90
CA GLY A 16 14.62 10.82 15.09
C GLY A 16 13.18 11.29 15.26
N GLY A 17 13.01 12.27 16.11
CA GLY A 17 11.68 12.81 16.42
C GLY A 17 10.92 11.94 17.40
N THR A 18 9.60 12.02 17.35
CA THR A 18 8.71 11.30 18.26
C THR A 18 7.79 10.38 17.47
N VAL A 19 7.15 9.46 18.19
CA VAL A 19 6.17 8.54 17.60
C VAL A 19 5.06 9.34 16.92
N GLU A 20 4.61 10.42 17.53
CA GLU A 20 3.53 11.24 16.99
C GLU A 20 3.86 11.85 15.63
N ASP A 21 5.15 12.06 15.33
CA ASP A 21 5.54 12.60 14.03
C ASP A 21 5.17 11.66 12.88
N TYR A 22 5.15 10.37 13.14
CA TYR A 22 4.98 9.33 12.11
C TYR A 22 3.63 8.61 12.17
N LEU A 23 2.98 8.67 13.32
CA LEU A 23 1.79 7.86 13.56
C LEU A 23 0.67 8.11 12.54
N PRO A 24 0.40 9.35 12.11
CA PRO A 24 -0.66 9.57 11.12
C PRO A 24 -0.43 8.78 9.82
N ILE A 25 0.81 8.73 9.34
CA ILE A 25 1.10 8.01 8.10
C ILE A 25 0.96 6.51 8.30
N HIS A 26 1.55 5.97 9.36
CA HIS A 26 1.44 4.53 9.63
C HIS A 26 -0.01 4.11 9.88
N SER A 27 -0.77 4.93 10.58
CA SER A 27 -2.19 4.65 10.83
C SER A 27 -2.99 4.65 9.53
N TRP A 28 -2.65 5.53 8.60
CA TRP A 28 -3.32 5.57 7.31
C TRP A 28 -3.15 4.26 6.54
N PHE A 29 -1.94 3.69 6.55
CA PHE A 29 -1.71 2.43 5.85
C PHE A 29 -2.54 1.28 6.43
N ASP A 30 -2.77 1.29 7.74
CA ASP A 30 -3.49 0.21 8.41
C ASP A 30 -4.97 0.48 8.61
N ALA A 31 -5.45 1.68 8.28
CA ALA A 31 -6.86 2.05 8.47
C ALA A 31 -7.80 1.16 7.65
N SER A 32 -7.32 0.59 6.56
CA SER A 32 -8.12 -0.31 5.72
C SER A 32 -8.51 -1.61 6.43
N LYS A 33 -7.94 -1.90 7.60
CA LYS A 33 -8.38 -3.03 8.41
C LYS A 33 -9.86 -2.94 8.77
N GLU A 34 -10.41 -1.74 8.81
CA GLU A 34 -11.83 -1.56 9.10
C GLU A 34 -12.71 -2.04 7.96
N ILE A 35 -12.17 -2.11 6.75
CA ILE A 35 -12.90 -2.60 5.59
C ILE A 35 -12.80 -4.13 5.53
N LEU A 36 -11.63 -4.67 5.81
CA LEU A 36 -11.37 -6.09 5.76
C LEU A 36 -10.31 -6.42 6.81
N ALA A 37 -10.70 -7.18 7.84
CA ALA A 37 -9.92 -7.30 9.06
C ALA A 37 -8.64 -8.12 8.94
N ASP A 38 -8.54 -9.00 7.93
CA ASP A 38 -7.35 -9.82 7.77
C ASP A 38 -6.31 -9.13 6.87
N PHE A 39 -5.17 -9.81 6.64
CA PHE A 39 -4.05 -9.22 5.92
C PHE A 39 -4.38 -8.84 4.47
N ARG A 40 -5.50 -9.29 3.90
CA ARG A 40 -5.90 -8.88 2.56
C ARG A 40 -6.22 -7.40 2.46
N HIS A 41 -6.49 -6.71 3.60
CA HIS A 41 -6.69 -5.26 3.59
C HIS A 41 -5.48 -4.54 3.01
N ARG A 42 -4.30 -5.17 3.08
CA ARG A 42 -3.06 -4.58 2.59
C ARG A 42 -3.09 -4.31 1.09
N ALA A 43 -3.93 -5.04 0.34
CA ALA A 43 -4.08 -4.80 -1.09
C ALA A 43 -4.55 -3.38 -1.41
N LEU A 44 -5.19 -2.70 -0.46
CA LEU A 44 -5.70 -1.36 -0.69
C LEU A 44 -4.60 -0.30 -0.68
N ARG A 45 -3.59 -0.44 0.19
CA ARG A 45 -2.63 0.64 0.38
C ARG A 45 -1.17 0.19 0.47
N HIS A 46 -0.90 -1.10 0.71
CA HIS A 46 0.47 -1.59 0.92
C HIS A 46 1.14 -1.94 -0.42
N HIS A 47 1.44 -0.92 -1.20
CA HIS A 47 2.11 -1.04 -2.50
C HIS A 47 2.63 0.33 -2.93
N ALA A 48 3.36 0.37 -4.05
CA ALA A 48 3.96 1.60 -4.53
C ALA A 48 2.93 2.71 -4.72
N GLU A 49 1.78 2.38 -5.30
CA GLU A 49 0.71 3.36 -5.52
C GLU A 49 0.16 3.90 -4.20
N GLY A 50 0.06 3.04 -3.18
CA GLY A 50 -0.37 3.47 -1.84
C GLY A 50 0.63 4.44 -1.23
N ILE A 51 1.93 4.21 -1.45
CA ILE A 51 2.96 5.12 -0.97
C ILE A 51 2.81 6.50 -1.62
N PHE A 52 2.54 6.56 -2.93
CA PHE A 52 2.30 7.82 -3.61
C PHE A 52 1.00 8.48 -3.16
N MET A 53 -0.03 7.70 -2.85
CA MET A 53 -1.27 8.23 -2.27
C MET A 53 -1.00 8.89 -0.93
N ALA A 54 -0.21 8.26 -0.08
CA ALA A 54 0.15 8.84 1.21
C ALA A 54 0.92 10.15 1.03
N GLU A 55 1.82 10.19 0.06
CA GLU A 55 2.55 11.40 -0.26
C GLU A 55 1.60 12.53 -0.67
N THR A 56 0.57 12.21 -1.44
CA THR A 56 -0.44 13.20 -1.85
C THR A 56 -1.23 13.70 -0.64
N ILE A 57 -1.58 12.81 0.28
CA ILE A 57 -2.42 13.16 1.44
C ILE A 57 -1.63 13.98 2.47
N PHE A 58 -0.42 13.55 2.78
CA PHE A 58 0.36 14.14 3.88
C PHE A 58 1.36 15.19 3.41
N GLY A 59 1.56 15.32 2.10
CA GLY A 59 2.55 16.22 1.53
C GLY A 59 3.82 15.48 1.15
N ALA A 60 4.60 16.09 0.28
CA ALA A 60 5.85 15.49 -0.21
C ALA A 60 6.87 15.31 0.92
N THR A 61 6.81 16.19 1.93
CA THR A 61 7.73 16.13 3.07
C THR A 61 6.92 16.27 4.36
N ILE A 62 7.50 15.76 5.45
CA ILE A 62 6.98 16.01 6.79
C ILE A 62 8.10 16.65 7.61
N THR A 63 7.72 17.54 8.54
CA THR A 63 8.64 18.17 9.45
C THR A 63 8.52 17.48 10.80
N LEU A 64 9.62 16.90 11.26
CA LEU A 64 9.65 16.21 12.54
C LEU A 64 9.69 17.22 13.68
N SER A 65 9.38 16.75 14.89
CA SER A 65 9.40 17.60 16.09
C SER A 65 10.79 18.19 16.36
N THR A 66 11.85 17.57 15.83
CA THR A 66 13.22 18.08 15.92
C THR A 66 13.51 19.20 14.95
N GLY A 67 12.59 19.47 14.01
CA GLY A 67 12.81 20.41 12.92
C GLY A 67 13.38 19.78 11.66
N ARG A 68 13.78 18.52 11.72
CA ARG A 68 14.27 17.81 10.54
C ARG A 68 13.13 17.58 9.55
N VAL A 69 13.43 17.75 8.27
CA VAL A 69 12.46 17.53 7.19
C VAL A 69 12.86 16.26 6.44
N ILE A 70 11.92 15.34 6.27
CA ILE A 70 12.16 14.12 5.51
C ILE A 70 11.04 13.91 4.48
N PRO A 71 11.30 13.16 3.40
CA PRO A 71 10.23 12.83 2.46
C PRO A 71 9.18 11.93 3.11
N ALA A 72 7.91 12.26 2.90
CA ALA A 72 6.82 11.45 3.46
C ALA A 72 6.86 10.01 2.94
N ARG A 73 7.26 9.83 1.69
CA ARG A 73 7.30 8.48 1.11
C ARG A 73 8.33 7.57 1.78
N TRP A 74 9.36 8.11 2.44
CA TRP A 74 10.28 7.28 3.20
C TRP A 74 9.55 6.50 4.29
N VAL A 75 8.59 7.16 4.94
CA VAL A 75 7.80 6.54 6.00
C VAL A 75 6.88 5.47 5.40
N GLY A 76 6.26 5.76 4.27
CA GLY A 76 5.44 4.77 3.57
C GLY A 76 6.23 3.57 3.09
N GLU A 77 7.41 3.81 2.51
CA GLU A 77 8.29 2.72 2.07
C GLU A 77 8.69 1.83 3.25
N GLN A 78 9.03 2.45 4.36
CA GLN A 78 9.37 1.69 5.56
C GLN A 78 8.19 0.81 6.00
N HIS A 79 6.98 1.39 6.06
CA HIS A 79 5.79 0.66 6.50
C HIS A 79 5.56 -0.58 5.63
N VAL A 80 5.58 -0.41 4.32
CA VAL A 80 5.31 -1.50 3.39
C VAL A 80 6.41 -2.57 3.47
N ARG A 81 7.67 -2.15 3.55
CA ARG A 81 8.78 -3.11 3.68
C ARG A 81 8.73 -3.89 4.97
N GLU A 82 8.35 -3.25 6.07
CA GLU A 82 8.28 -3.96 7.35
C GLU A 82 7.16 -5.00 7.35
N ASP A 83 6.06 -4.73 6.65
CA ASP A 83 4.95 -5.67 6.57
C ASP A 83 5.15 -6.77 5.53
N LEU A 84 5.76 -6.46 4.38
CA LEU A 84 5.78 -7.38 3.25
C LEU A 84 7.19 -7.82 2.82
N GLY A 85 8.22 -7.20 3.37
CA GLY A 85 9.60 -7.50 3.00
C GLY A 85 10.07 -6.81 1.72
N ARG A 86 9.15 -6.25 0.94
CA ARG A 86 9.49 -5.54 -0.30
C ARG A 86 8.33 -4.61 -0.68
N ILE A 87 8.58 -3.74 -1.64
CA ILE A 87 7.55 -2.86 -2.17
C ILE A 87 7.03 -3.45 -3.48
N LEU A 88 5.74 -3.86 -3.46
CA LEU A 88 5.05 -4.36 -4.63
C LEU A 88 4.30 -3.23 -5.32
N SER A 89 3.83 -3.48 -6.53
CA SER A 89 2.83 -2.61 -7.14
C SER A 89 1.44 -3.17 -6.87
N PHE A 90 0.42 -2.35 -7.07
CA PHE A 90 -0.96 -2.87 -6.96
C PHE A 90 -1.20 -3.99 -7.99
N ALA A 91 -0.55 -3.94 -9.13
CA ALA A 91 -0.68 -5.00 -10.13
C ALA A 91 -0.31 -6.37 -9.58
N ASP A 92 0.65 -6.42 -8.66
CA ASP A 92 1.02 -7.70 -8.01
C ASP A 92 -0.13 -8.23 -7.18
N TRP A 93 -0.84 -7.36 -6.47
CA TRP A 93 -2.03 -7.74 -5.71
C TRP A 93 -3.17 -8.16 -6.65
N ALA A 94 -3.37 -7.39 -7.72
CA ALA A 94 -4.48 -7.62 -8.64
C ALA A 94 -4.39 -8.97 -9.33
N ARG A 95 -3.18 -9.49 -9.54
CA ARG A 95 -3.01 -10.81 -10.15
C ARG A 95 -3.62 -11.93 -9.33
N ALA A 96 -3.84 -11.71 -8.04
CA ALA A 96 -4.46 -12.70 -7.17
C ALA A 96 -5.99 -12.60 -7.16
N ILE A 97 -6.56 -11.60 -7.83
CA ILE A 97 -8.01 -11.41 -7.88
C ILE A 97 -8.56 -12.26 -9.02
N HIS A 98 -9.50 -13.13 -8.69
CA HIS A 98 -10.21 -13.91 -9.70
C HIS A 98 -11.30 -13.04 -10.32
N PRO A 99 -11.26 -12.83 -11.65
CA PRO A 99 -12.32 -12.08 -12.30
C PRO A 99 -13.69 -12.76 -12.14
N ALA A 100 -14.70 -11.96 -11.87
CA ALA A 100 -16.07 -12.42 -11.80
C ALA A 100 -16.93 -11.58 -12.75
N PRO A 101 -18.05 -12.12 -13.26
CA PRO A 101 -18.82 -11.41 -14.29
C PRO A 101 -19.26 -10.00 -13.88
N TRP A 102 -19.58 -9.78 -12.61
CA TRP A 102 -20.05 -8.47 -12.17
C TRP A 102 -18.98 -7.39 -12.21
N MET A 103 -17.69 -7.78 -12.30
CA MET A 103 -16.58 -6.84 -12.31
C MET A 103 -16.47 -6.09 -13.63
N GLY A 104 -17.03 -6.66 -14.72
CA GLY A 104 -17.02 -6.02 -16.01
C GLY A 104 -18.40 -6.12 -16.65
N ARG A 105 -19.38 -5.45 -16.05
CA ARG A 105 -20.77 -5.61 -16.44
C ARG A 105 -21.05 -5.34 -17.92
N THR A 106 -20.30 -4.42 -18.53
CA THR A 106 -20.49 -4.06 -19.92
C THR A 106 -19.52 -4.76 -20.85
N GLN A 107 -18.65 -5.62 -20.30
CA GLN A 107 -17.67 -6.36 -21.07
C GLN A 107 -17.74 -7.83 -20.74
N ARG A 108 -17.50 -8.67 -21.76
CA ARG A 108 -17.36 -10.10 -21.52
C ARG A 108 -15.99 -10.36 -20.88
N ILE A 109 -15.98 -11.19 -19.86
CA ILE A 109 -14.72 -11.62 -19.24
C ILE A 109 -14.27 -12.85 -20.03
N GLU A 110 -13.14 -12.73 -20.64
CA GLU A 110 -12.55 -13.85 -21.35
C GLU A 110 -11.92 -14.80 -20.34
N ALA A 111 -12.20 -15.99 -20.50
CA ALA A 111 -11.83 -16.99 -19.53
C ALA A 111 -10.37 -17.17 -19.35
N GLU A 112 -10.90 -16.64 -19.57
CA GLU A 112 -10.37 -16.76 -19.27
C GLU A 112 -9.24 -16.96 -19.58
N VAL A 113 -8.98 -16.48 -20.04
CA VAL A 113 -8.17 -16.49 -20.40
C VAL A 113 -7.23 -16.51 -20.33
N ASP A 114 -7.08 -16.79 -20.33
CA ASP A 114 -6.23 -17.02 -20.24
C ASP A 114 -5.54 -17.00 -20.06
N PRO A 115 -5.26 -17.42 -20.00
CA PRO A 115 -4.49 -17.46 -19.48
C PRO A 115 -3.56 -17.08 -19.66
N HIS A 116 -3.36 -16.87 -19.83
CA HIS A 116 -2.62 -16.38 -20.06
C HIS A 116 -2.50 -15.54 -20.01
N CYS A 117 -2.70 -15.45 -20.08
CA CYS A 117 -2.65 -14.90 -20.16
C CYS A 117 -2.40 -14.54 -20.19
N VAL A 118 -2.11 -14.53 -20.47
CA VAL A 118 -1.70 -14.31 -20.52
C VAL A 118 -1.45 -13.98 -20.38
N ASN A 119 -1.19 -14.09 -20.36
CA ASN A 119 -0.99 -13.84 -20.15
C ASN A 119 -1.13 -13.36 -19.95
N GLY A 120 -1.43 -13.15 -19.92
CA GLY A 120 -1.61 -12.90 -19.64
C GLY A 120 -1.91 -12.08 -19.78
N ARG A 121 -1.79 -11.90 -19.91
CA ARG A 121 -1.94 -11.26 -19.98
C ARG A 121 -2.61 -10.97 -20.20
N LEU A 122 -2.96 -10.77 -20.14
CA LEU A 122 -3.80 -10.49 -20.48
C LEU A 122 -3.88 -9.85 -21.39
N GLN A 123 -4.02 -9.83 -21.97
CA GLN A 123 -4.27 -9.16 -22.70
C GLN A 123 -4.76 -8.05 -22.71
N GLU A 124 -4.69 -7.12 -22.83
CA GLU A 124 -5.20 -6.25 -22.60
C GLU A 124 -6.26 -5.81 -22.89
N GLU A 125 -6.68 -5.67 -23.00
CA GLU A 125 -7.76 -5.27 -23.10
C GLU A 125 -8.70 -5.34 -22.30
N VAL A 126 -8.94 -5.24 -21.66
CA VAL A 126 -9.61 -5.32 -20.92
C VAL A 126 -9.96 -4.92 -20.24
#